data_c440eed50fcc07c81eb5678ef4548624
#
_entry.id   c440eed50fcc07c81eb5678ef4548624
#
_cell.length_a   1.000
_cell.length_b   1.000
_cell.length_c   1.000
_cell.angle_alpha   90.00
_cell.angle_beta   90.00
_cell.angle_gamma   90.00
#
_symmetry.space_group_name_H-M   'P 1'
#
loop_
_entity.id
_entity.type
_entity.pdbx_description
1 polymer ?
#
loop_
_entity_poly.entity_id
_entity_poly.type
_entity_poly.pdbx_seq_one_letter_code
_entity_poly.pdbx_strand_id
1 'polypeptide(L)'
;MPCAGRFVSKILQVATDPGRDDSSTRNSLHGGPLSPTPSPTISMNKVLLIGAGGVGSVVAHKCAMVPEVFGEITLASRTKSKCDAIAASVKTRTGRDIATAQVDADDPAQTAALIRQTGATLVVNVALPYQDLAIMDACLEAGVDYLDTANYEPKDVAKFEYSWQWAYQEKFEKAGLSALLGSGFDPGVTNVFTAWALKHHFDEIHTLDIIDVNGGNHGHAFATNFNPEINIREVTAECRHWEDGAFVETAPMSKHQPFTCPEGVGTYEIYRMYHEELESLVKHIPTIKRAQFWMSFSPNYLKHLEVLQNVGMTRIDPVTYNGVEIIPLQFLKAVLPNPGDLGVTTKGRTCIGNVITGVKDGKPKAIYIYNICDHEECFREVGSQAISYTTGVPAMIGAKQMLAGDWKKPGIWNMEQHDPDSFVADLNVHGLPWQFIELTPEQAAEFQVA
;
A
#
# COMPACT_ATOMS: atom_id res chain seq x y z
N MET A 1 32.56 30.34 -11.15
CA MET A 1 32.79 30.83 -9.77
C MET A 1 31.59 30.45 -8.95
N PRO A 2 31.73 29.77 -7.83
CA PRO A 2 30.66 29.07 -7.13
C PRO A 2 30.05 29.95 -6.04
N CYS A 3 28.74 29.82 -5.83
CA CYS A 3 28.11 30.20 -4.55
C CYS A 3 27.51 28.95 -3.93
N ALA A 4 28.25 28.40 -2.96
CA ALA A 4 27.78 27.35 -2.09
C ALA A 4 26.95 27.95 -0.95
N GLY A 5 25.67 27.62 -0.89
CA GLY A 5 24.81 27.91 0.26
C GLY A 5 24.80 26.70 1.20
N ARG A 6 25.39 26.87 2.37
CA ARG A 6 25.35 25.89 3.48
C ARG A 6 23.97 25.88 4.12
N PHE A 7 23.29 24.76 4.11
CA PHE A 7 22.18 24.51 5.02
C PHE A 7 22.68 23.85 6.30
N VAL A 8 22.46 24.55 7.42
CA VAL A 8 22.81 24.11 8.76
C VAL A 8 21.63 23.30 9.33
N SER A 9 21.89 22.06 9.67
CA SER A 9 20.96 21.22 10.41
C SER A 9 20.73 21.78 11.83
N LYS A 10 19.49 22.07 12.19
CA LYS A 10 19.08 22.31 13.59
C LYS A 10 18.38 21.08 14.13
N ILE A 11 19.08 20.36 14.99
CA ILE A 11 18.53 19.32 15.83
C ILE A 11 17.69 20.00 16.92
N LEU A 12 16.40 19.66 17.00
CA LEU A 12 15.56 20.05 18.12
C LEU A 12 15.84 19.11 19.30
N GLN A 13 16.50 19.64 20.33
CA GLN A 13 16.58 19.01 21.64
C GLN A 13 15.26 19.24 22.41
N VAL A 14 14.64 18.15 22.84
CA VAL A 14 13.55 18.19 23.83
C VAL A 14 14.16 18.51 25.19
N ALA A 15 13.75 19.62 25.78
CA ALA A 15 14.17 20.05 27.12
C ALA A 15 13.47 19.19 28.19
N THR A 16 14.25 18.49 28.98
CA THR A 16 13.80 17.89 30.25
C THR A 16 13.97 18.93 31.35
N ASP A 17 12.93 19.21 32.08
CA ASP A 17 12.91 20.09 33.25
C ASP A 17 13.40 19.32 34.47
N PRO A 18 14.42 19.80 35.21
CA PRO A 18 14.82 19.23 36.49
C PRO A 18 14.42 20.12 37.64
N GLY A 19 13.49 19.65 38.49
CA GLY A 19 13.35 20.31 39.78
C GLY A 19 12.07 20.03 40.56
N ARG A 20 12.11 19.01 41.43
CA ARG A 20 11.53 19.09 42.77
C ARG A 20 12.11 18.00 43.66
N ASP A 21 13.00 18.45 44.55
CA ASP A 21 13.33 17.77 45.80
C ASP A 21 12.12 17.79 46.72
N ASP A 22 11.76 16.67 47.31
CA ASP A 22 11.19 16.69 48.66
C ASP A 22 11.48 15.34 49.37
N SER A 23 12.23 15.49 50.44
CA SER A 23 12.60 14.46 51.38
C SER A 23 11.44 14.22 52.36
N SER A 24 11.03 13.01 52.60
CA SER A 24 10.94 12.40 53.93
C SER A 24 9.98 11.20 54.00
N THR A 25 10.40 10.31 54.83
CA THR A 25 9.73 9.21 55.56
C THR A 25 9.87 7.81 54.96
N ARG A 26 10.86 7.13 55.54
CA ARG A 26 10.95 5.66 55.56
C ARG A 26 9.78 5.06 56.33
N ASN A 27 9.04 4.17 55.72
CA ASN A 27 8.28 3.16 56.46
C ASN A 27 8.57 1.79 55.83
N SER A 28 9.25 0.97 56.60
CA SER A 28 9.52 -0.43 56.30
C SER A 28 8.22 -1.23 56.48
N LEU A 29 7.70 -1.83 55.39
CA LEU A 29 6.72 -2.88 55.48
C LEU A 29 7.24 -4.12 54.75
N HIS A 30 7.16 -5.28 55.44
CA HIS A 30 7.61 -6.58 55.06
C HIS A 30 7.03 -7.01 53.67
N GLY A 31 7.95 -7.42 52.77
CA GLY A 31 7.58 -8.01 51.51
C GLY A 31 7.18 -9.47 51.66
N GLY A 32 5.91 -9.75 51.44
CA GLY A 32 5.47 -11.11 51.09
C GLY A 32 5.81 -11.40 49.61
N PRO A 33 5.98 -12.69 49.21
CA PRO A 33 6.29 -12.99 47.82
C PRO A 33 5.14 -12.57 46.90
N LEU A 34 5.46 -11.72 45.97
CA LEU A 34 4.54 -11.34 44.89
C LEU A 34 4.24 -12.58 44.05
N SER A 35 2.98 -13.00 44.01
CA SER A 35 2.49 -14.00 43.08
C SER A 35 2.80 -13.51 41.65
N PRO A 36 3.29 -14.38 40.75
CA PRO A 36 3.52 -14.01 39.38
C PRO A 36 2.20 -13.57 38.78
N THR A 37 2.14 -12.34 38.26
CA THR A 37 1.07 -11.86 37.42
C THR A 37 0.93 -12.84 36.26
N PRO A 38 -0.28 -13.34 35.94
CA PRO A 38 -0.47 -14.22 34.81
C PRO A 38 -0.04 -13.45 33.56
N SER A 39 0.86 -14.04 32.78
CA SER A 39 1.19 -13.56 31.44
C SER A 39 -0.12 -13.38 30.67
N PRO A 40 -0.31 -12.27 29.93
CA PRO A 40 -1.51 -12.12 29.12
C PRO A 40 -1.63 -13.34 28.20
N THR A 41 -2.79 -13.98 28.24
CA THR A 41 -3.11 -15.07 27.32
C THR A 41 -3.21 -14.41 25.94
N ILE A 42 -2.17 -14.54 25.11
CA ILE A 42 -2.16 -14.02 23.74
C ILE A 42 -3.27 -14.80 23.02
N SER A 43 -4.34 -14.09 22.67
CA SER A 43 -5.34 -14.63 21.74
C SER A 43 -4.61 -14.92 20.44
N MET A 44 -4.46 -16.18 20.06
CA MET A 44 -3.73 -16.55 18.85
C MET A 44 -4.63 -16.26 17.63
N ASN A 45 -4.55 -15.05 17.12
CA ASN A 45 -5.19 -14.70 15.85
C ASN A 45 -4.62 -15.57 14.74
N LYS A 46 -5.51 -16.06 13.87
CA LYS A 46 -5.16 -16.86 12.69
C LYS A 46 -5.47 -16.08 11.45
N VAL A 47 -4.47 -15.93 10.60
CA VAL A 47 -4.62 -15.18 9.34
C VAL A 47 -4.33 -16.08 8.15
N LEU A 48 -5.13 -15.91 7.10
CA LEU A 48 -4.92 -16.51 5.79
C LEU A 48 -4.47 -15.43 4.81
N LEU A 49 -3.24 -15.55 4.33
CA LEU A 49 -2.68 -14.69 3.29
C LEU A 49 -2.91 -15.35 1.94
N ILE A 50 -3.59 -14.70 1.02
CA ILE A 50 -3.84 -15.21 -0.33
C ILE A 50 -3.04 -14.40 -1.34
N GLY A 51 -2.06 -15.03 -1.98
CA GLY A 51 -1.15 -14.43 -2.95
C GLY A 51 0.32 -14.63 -2.57
N ALA A 52 1.09 -15.32 -3.41
CA ALA A 52 2.52 -15.63 -3.21
C ALA A 52 3.39 -14.89 -4.26
N GLY A 53 3.12 -13.60 -4.44
CA GLY A 53 3.94 -12.66 -5.20
C GLY A 53 4.92 -11.88 -4.32
N GLY A 54 5.50 -10.81 -4.86
CA GLY A 54 6.40 -9.92 -4.11
C GLY A 54 5.75 -9.32 -2.86
N VAL A 55 4.53 -8.78 -3.00
CA VAL A 55 3.76 -8.22 -1.89
C VAL A 55 3.43 -9.29 -0.86
N GLY A 56 2.93 -10.47 -1.28
CA GLY A 56 2.61 -11.58 -0.38
C GLY A 56 3.84 -12.09 0.40
N SER A 57 5.02 -12.04 -0.23
CA SER A 57 6.28 -12.33 0.46
C SER A 57 6.53 -11.33 1.59
N VAL A 58 6.39 -10.02 1.33
CA VAL A 58 6.58 -8.98 2.34
C VAL A 58 5.57 -9.13 3.48
N VAL A 59 4.28 -9.29 3.17
CA VAL A 59 3.23 -9.48 4.19
C VAL A 59 3.53 -10.68 5.08
N ALA A 60 3.92 -11.82 4.48
CA ALA A 60 4.26 -13.01 5.25
C ALA A 60 5.44 -12.78 6.22
N HIS A 61 6.51 -12.11 5.76
CA HIS A 61 7.64 -11.76 6.61
C HIS A 61 7.23 -10.77 7.71
N LYS A 62 6.51 -9.71 7.37
CA LYS A 62 6.10 -8.68 8.34
C LYS A 62 5.13 -9.21 9.38
N CYS A 63 4.15 -10.01 9.00
CA CYS A 63 3.28 -10.70 9.97
C CYS A 63 4.08 -11.63 10.90
N ALA A 64 5.08 -12.34 10.36
CA ALA A 64 5.94 -13.20 11.15
C ALA A 64 6.82 -12.43 12.14
N MET A 65 7.13 -11.17 11.90
CA MET A 65 7.90 -10.29 12.81
C MET A 65 7.06 -9.72 13.97
N VAL A 66 5.73 -9.88 13.94
CA VAL A 66 4.79 -9.38 14.97
C VAL A 66 4.00 -10.54 15.59
N PRO A 67 4.68 -11.48 16.31
CA PRO A 67 4.07 -12.70 16.83
C PRO A 67 2.99 -12.47 17.89
N GLU A 68 3.02 -11.34 18.56
CA GLU A 68 2.02 -10.95 19.55
C GLU A 68 0.65 -10.62 18.93
N VAL A 69 0.61 -10.34 17.64
CA VAL A 69 -0.63 -10.12 16.89
C VAL A 69 -0.96 -11.28 15.97
N PHE A 70 0.02 -11.76 15.21
CA PHE A 70 -0.15 -12.81 14.20
C PHE A 70 0.32 -14.16 14.77
N GLY A 71 -0.59 -14.89 15.45
CA GLY A 71 -0.29 -16.16 16.09
C GLY A 71 -0.03 -17.28 15.09
N GLU A 72 -1.01 -17.61 14.24
CA GLU A 72 -0.88 -18.58 13.16
C GLU A 72 -1.03 -17.89 11.81
N ILE A 73 -0.12 -18.16 10.89
CA ILE A 73 -0.09 -17.59 9.55
C ILE A 73 -0.13 -18.74 8.55
N THR A 74 -1.08 -18.69 7.62
CA THR A 74 -1.12 -19.59 6.47
C THR A 74 -0.98 -18.77 5.19
N LEU A 75 0.00 -19.07 4.35
CA LEU A 75 0.18 -18.48 3.03
C LEU A 75 -0.34 -19.43 1.94
N ALA A 76 -1.25 -18.94 1.09
CA ALA A 76 -1.87 -19.74 0.06
C ALA A 76 -1.79 -19.08 -1.34
N SER A 77 -1.67 -19.90 -2.37
CA SER A 77 -1.78 -19.48 -3.77
C SER A 77 -2.02 -20.67 -4.68
N ARG A 78 -2.27 -20.43 -5.96
CA ARG A 78 -2.37 -21.52 -6.98
C ARG A 78 -1.08 -22.34 -7.10
N THR A 79 0.07 -21.74 -6.80
CA THR A 79 1.38 -22.40 -6.91
C THR A 79 1.97 -22.63 -5.52
N LYS A 80 1.66 -23.78 -4.93
CA LYS A 80 2.12 -24.12 -3.57
C LYS A 80 3.63 -24.01 -3.38
N SER A 81 4.43 -24.37 -4.38
CA SER A 81 5.89 -24.26 -4.30
C SER A 81 6.40 -22.83 -4.09
N LYS A 82 5.69 -21.79 -4.60
CA LYS A 82 6.00 -20.39 -4.28
C LYS A 82 5.73 -20.07 -2.81
N CYS A 83 4.62 -20.57 -2.26
CA CYS A 83 4.31 -20.44 -0.83
C CYS A 83 5.39 -21.09 0.02
N ASP A 84 5.81 -22.31 -0.34
CA ASP A 84 6.84 -23.06 0.38
C ASP A 84 8.20 -22.34 0.36
N ALA A 85 8.58 -21.73 -0.77
CA ALA A 85 9.79 -20.94 -0.88
C ALA A 85 9.75 -19.68 0.02
N ILE A 86 8.61 -18.96 0.03
CA ILE A 86 8.42 -17.82 0.92
C ILE A 86 8.45 -18.26 2.39
N ALA A 87 7.79 -19.37 2.75
CA ALA A 87 7.81 -19.90 4.13
C ALA A 87 9.23 -20.25 4.58
N ALA A 88 10.04 -20.84 3.70
CA ALA A 88 11.46 -21.10 3.98
C ALA A 88 12.26 -19.80 4.19
N SER A 89 12.00 -18.77 3.42
CA SER A 89 12.60 -17.44 3.60
C SER A 89 12.18 -16.81 4.93
N VAL A 90 10.89 -16.84 5.26
CA VAL A 90 10.36 -16.37 6.55
C VAL A 90 11.06 -17.07 7.69
N LYS A 91 11.16 -18.40 7.65
CA LYS A 91 11.87 -19.19 8.67
C LYS A 91 13.31 -18.76 8.84
N THR A 92 14.01 -18.55 7.73
CA THR A 92 15.43 -18.16 7.73
C THR A 92 15.64 -16.77 8.33
N ARG A 93 14.76 -15.81 8.01
CA ARG A 93 14.91 -14.41 8.39
C ARG A 93 14.32 -14.08 9.78
N THR A 94 13.23 -14.75 10.17
CA THR A 94 12.49 -14.44 11.41
C THR A 94 12.56 -15.54 12.46
N GLY A 95 13.00 -16.74 12.09
CA GLY A 95 12.97 -17.92 12.95
C GLY A 95 11.58 -18.56 13.07
N ARG A 96 10.51 -17.97 12.51
CA ARG A 96 9.14 -18.49 12.60
C ARG A 96 8.78 -19.41 11.45
N ASP A 97 8.03 -20.44 11.78
CA ASP A 97 7.35 -21.28 10.79
C ASP A 97 5.98 -20.66 10.45
N ILE A 98 5.63 -20.70 9.17
CA ILE A 98 4.28 -20.40 8.67
C ILE A 98 3.77 -21.60 7.88
N ALA A 99 2.45 -21.84 7.92
CA ALA A 99 1.82 -22.88 7.13
C ALA A 99 1.68 -22.45 5.67
N THR A 100 1.62 -23.44 4.76
CA THR A 100 1.38 -23.17 3.33
C THR A 100 0.24 -24.05 2.81
N ALA A 101 -0.54 -23.52 1.87
CA ALA A 101 -1.63 -24.20 1.23
C ALA A 101 -1.68 -23.91 -0.28
N GLN A 102 -2.41 -24.74 -1.00
CA GLN A 102 -2.77 -24.48 -2.40
C GLN A 102 -4.24 -24.09 -2.45
N VAL A 103 -4.55 -23.01 -3.20
CA VAL A 103 -5.92 -22.57 -3.45
C VAL A 103 -6.01 -21.90 -4.81
N ASP A 104 -7.08 -22.15 -5.54
CA ASP A 104 -7.48 -21.30 -6.66
C ASP A 104 -8.46 -20.24 -6.12
N ALA A 105 -7.99 -19.01 -6.03
CA ALA A 105 -8.79 -17.90 -5.49
C ALA A 105 -9.88 -17.40 -6.47
N ASP A 106 -9.91 -17.89 -7.71
CA ASP A 106 -11.03 -17.71 -8.62
C ASP A 106 -12.22 -18.63 -8.24
N ASP A 107 -12.03 -19.60 -7.33
CA ASP A 107 -13.08 -20.50 -6.81
C ASP A 107 -13.43 -20.12 -5.35
N PRO A 108 -14.58 -19.44 -5.13
CA PRO A 108 -15.00 -19.05 -3.79
C PRO A 108 -15.22 -20.25 -2.84
N ALA A 109 -15.72 -21.38 -3.35
CA ALA A 109 -15.99 -22.56 -2.52
C ALA A 109 -14.69 -23.21 -2.01
N GLN A 110 -13.68 -23.30 -2.86
CA GLN A 110 -12.33 -23.76 -2.47
C GLN A 110 -11.71 -22.83 -1.43
N THR A 111 -11.83 -21.53 -1.64
CA THR A 111 -11.30 -20.51 -0.73
C THR A 111 -12.03 -20.56 0.61
N ALA A 112 -13.37 -20.65 0.64
CA ALA A 112 -14.16 -20.77 1.87
C ALA A 112 -13.83 -22.08 2.63
N ALA A 113 -13.60 -23.18 1.92
CA ALA A 113 -13.18 -24.45 2.54
C ALA A 113 -11.80 -24.30 3.22
N LEU A 114 -10.85 -23.63 2.56
CA LEU A 114 -9.52 -23.37 3.12
C LEU A 114 -9.59 -22.45 4.35
N ILE A 115 -10.40 -21.39 4.31
CA ILE A 115 -10.62 -20.49 5.45
C ILE A 115 -11.10 -21.31 6.67
N ARG A 116 -12.11 -22.15 6.48
CA ARG A 116 -12.63 -23.03 7.56
C ARG A 116 -11.60 -24.04 8.05
N GLN A 117 -10.81 -24.61 7.15
CA GLN A 117 -9.75 -25.58 7.50
C GLN A 117 -8.65 -24.94 8.34
N THR A 118 -8.24 -23.72 8.03
CA THR A 118 -7.20 -22.99 8.77
C THR A 118 -7.72 -22.38 10.06
N GLY A 119 -9.03 -22.16 10.16
CA GLY A 119 -9.65 -21.43 11.25
C GLY A 119 -9.27 -19.96 11.27
N ALA A 120 -8.88 -19.40 10.12
CA ALA A 120 -8.53 -17.99 10.00
C ALA A 120 -9.73 -17.10 10.37
N THR A 121 -9.45 -15.99 11.05
CA THR A 121 -10.44 -14.97 11.43
C THR A 121 -10.36 -13.73 10.52
N LEU A 122 -9.27 -13.61 9.76
CA LEU A 122 -9.04 -12.56 8.78
C LEU A 122 -8.37 -13.16 7.54
N VAL A 123 -8.86 -12.78 6.37
CA VAL A 123 -8.19 -13.01 5.08
C VAL A 123 -7.51 -11.73 4.65
N VAL A 124 -6.21 -11.82 4.35
CA VAL A 124 -5.43 -10.74 3.72
C VAL A 124 -5.20 -11.12 2.27
N ASN A 125 -5.90 -10.45 1.38
CA ASN A 125 -5.84 -10.68 -0.05
C ASN A 125 -4.74 -9.80 -0.68
N VAL A 126 -3.68 -10.42 -1.14
CA VAL A 126 -2.59 -9.83 -1.91
C VAL A 126 -2.38 -10.59 -3.23
N ALA A 127 -3.47 -11.18 -3.72
CA ALA A 127 -3.55 -11.80 -5.03
C ALA A 127 -3.73 -10.73 -6.14
N LEU A 128 -4.17 -11.14 -7.31
CA LEU A 128 -4.50 -10.18 -8.36
C LEU A 128 -5.89 -9.58 -8.14
N PRO A 129 -6.15 -8.34 -8.53
CA PRO A 129 -7.42 -7.64 -8.31
C PRO A 129 -8.64 -8.36 -8.92
N TYR A 130 -8.43 -9.18 -9.94
CA TYR A 130 -9.49 -10.01 -10.56
C TYR A 130 -10.16 -10.99 -9.60
N GLN A 131 -9.55 -11.29 -8.45
CA GLN A 131 -9.97 -12.32 -7.49
C GLN A 131 -10.68 -11.75 -6.29
N ASP A 132 -10.71 -10.42 -6.13
CA ASP A 132 -11.23 -9.75 -4.94
C ASP A 132 -12.66 -10.15 -4.63
N LEU A 133 -13.58 -10.06 -5.61
CA LEU A 133 -14.99 -10.40 -5.38
C LEU A 133 -15.20 -11.88 -5.03
N ALA A 134 -14.43 -12.78 -5.67
CA ALA A 134 -14.48 -14.21 -5.37
C ALA A 134 -14.00 -14.51 -3.94
N ILE A 135 -12.95 -13.81 -3.48
CA ILE A 135 -12.42 -13.95 -2.12
C ILE A 135 -13.38 -13.31 -1.11
N MET A 136 -14.01 -12.15 -1.44
CA MET A 136 -15.04 -11.52 -0.59
C MET A 136 -16.27 -12.43 -0.41
N ASP A 137 -16.73 -13.11 -1.47
CA ASP A 137 -17.81 -14.10 -1.39
C ASP A 137 -17.40 -15.27 -0.48
N ALA A 138 -16.17 -15.77 -0.59
CA ALA A 138 -15.63 -16.82 0.28
C ALA A 138 -15.56 -16.37 1.76
N CYS A 139 -15.18 -15.13 2.02
CA CYS A 139 -15.14 -14.55 3.36
C CYS A 139 -16.54 -14.47 3.97
N LEU A 140 -17.54 -14.01 3.20
CA LEU A 140 -18.94 -13.99 3.63
C LEU A 140 -19.47 -15.41 3.93
N GLU A 141 -19.16 -16.39 3.07
CA GLU A 141 -19.58 -17.78 3.26
C GLU A 141 -18.92 -18.42 4.51
N ALA A 142 -17.65 -18.08 4.77
CA ALA A 142 -16.92 -18.62 5.91
C ALA A 142 -17.12 -17.83 7.22
N GLY A 143 -17.67 -16.62 7.16
CA GLY A 143 -17.92 -15.77 8.32
C GLY A 143 -16.65 -15.11 8.86
N VAL A 144 -15.78 -14.59 7.99
CA VAL A 144 -14.48 -13.98 8.37
C VAL A 144 -14.31 -12.60 7.75
N ASP A 145 -13.48 -11.78 8.39
CA ASP A 145 -13.13 -10.45 7.92
C ASP A 145 -12.21 -10.50 6.68
N TYR A 146 -12.20 -9.42 5.91
CA TYR A 146 -11.47 -9.28 4.65
C TYR A 146 -10.60 -8.02 4.64
N LEU A 147 -9.44 -8.10 4.00
CA LEU A 147 -8.55 -6.98 3.69
C LEU A 147 -7.90 -7.21 2.34
N ASP A 148 -7.78 -6.16 1.53
CA ASP A 148 -6.99 -6.15 0.28
C ASP A 148 -6.04 -4.95 0.18
N THR A 149 -5.30 -4.88 -0.93
CA THR A 149 -4.31 -3.81 -1.20
C THR A 149 -4.61 -3.01 -2.46
N ALA A 150 -5.70 -3.29 -3.15
CA ALA A 150 -6.12 -2.63 -4.39
C ALA A 150 -7.62 -2.77 -4.55
N ASN A 151 -8.20 -2.22 -5.63
CA ASN A 151 -9.60 -2.43 -5.97
C ASN A 151 -9.78 -3.57 -6.98
N TYR A 152 -11.01 -4.09 -7.07
CA TYR A 152 -11.38 -5.08 -8.08
C TYR A 152 -11.25 -4.52 -9.49
N GLU A 153 -10.73 -5.34 -10.40
CA GLU A 153 -10.62 -5.07 -11.83
C GLU A 153 -11.18 -6.25 -12.65
N PRO A 154 -12.10 -6.03 -13.61
CA PRO A 154 -12.51 -7.07 -14.54
C PRO A 154 -11.36 -7.50 -15.46
N LYS A 155 -11.28 -8.81 -15.79
CA LYS A 155 -10.21 -9.35 -16.65
C LYS A 155 -10.27 -8.84 -18.10
N ASP A 156 -11.47 -8.57 -18.58
CA ASP A 156 -11.77 -8.24 -19.99
C ASP A 156 -11.84 -6.74 -20.28
N VAL A 157 -11.82 -5.92 -19.22
CA VAL A 157 -11.90 -4.45 -19.32
C VAL A 157 -10.92 -3.85 -18.31
N ALA A 158 -10.06 -2.92 -18.76
CA ALA A 158 -9.23 -2.13 -17.86
C ALA A 158 -10.07 -1.05 -17.20
N LYS A 159 -10.71 -1.38 -16.08
CA LYS A 159 -11.63 -0.51 -15.35
C LYS A 159 -11.42 -0.66 -13.86
N PHE A 160 -10.75 0.32 -13.29
CA PHE A 160 -10.35 0.37 -11.88
C PHE A 160 -11.40 1.19 -11.12
N GLU A 161 -12.31 0.53 -10.37
CA GLU A 161 -13.38 1.19 -9.63
C GLU A 161 -13.73 0.44 -8.36
N TYR A 162 -13.87 1.16 -7.25
CA TYR A 162 -14.38 0.61 -5.99
C TYR A 162 -15.87 0.26 -6.00
N SER A 163 -16.63 0.73 -6.99
CA SER A 163 -18.09 0.50 -7.08
C SER A 163 -18.48 -0.97 -6.96
N TRP A 164 -17.65 -1.88 -7.49
CA TRP A 164 -17.85 -3.33 -7.42
C TRP A 164 -17.79 -3.86 -5.99
N GLN A 165 -16.82 -3.42 -5.23
CA GLN A 165 -16.62 -3.85 -3.84
C GLN A 165 -17.56 -3.11 -2.88
N TRP A 166 -17.82 -1.82 -3.10
CA TRP A 166 -18.82 -1.08 -2.31
C TRP A 166 -20.23 -1.66 -2.42
N ALA A 167 -20.57 -2.35 -3.52
CA ALA A 167 -21.84 -3.08 -3.65
C ALA A 167 -22.01 -4.21 -2.63
N TYR A 168 -20.94 -4.62 -1.95
CA TYR A 168 -20.99 -5.63 -0.88
C TYR A 168 -21.31 -5.04 0.51
N GLN A 169 -21.45 -3.73 0.67
CA GLN A 169 -21.68 -3.03 1.94
C GLN A 169 -22.73 -3.72 2.81
N GLU A 170 -23.96 -3.86 2.29
CA GLU A 170 -25.05 -4.47 3.04
C GLU A 170 -24.82 -5.95 3.39
N LYS A 171 -24.10 -6.70 2.54
CA LYS A 171 -23.79 -8.11 2.80
C LYS A 171 -22.87 -8.24 4.02
N PHE A 172 -21.79 -7.44 4.06
CA PHE A 172 -20.83 -7.43 5.17
C PHE A 172 -21.47 -6.89 6.45
N GLU A 173 -22.27 -5.81 6.39
CA GLU A 173 -23.04 -5.29 7.53
C GLU A 173 -23.96 -6.33 8.14
N LYS A 174 -24.78 -6.99 7.32
CA LYS A 174 -25.74 -8.03 7.76
C LYS A 174 -25.02 -9.26 8.36
N ALA A 175 -23.83 -9.57 7.86
CA ALA A 175 -23.01 -10.67 8.39
C ALA A 175 -22.24 -10.27 9.66
N GLY A 176 -22.21 -8.99 10.04
CA GLY A 176 -21.40 -8.47 11.14
C GLY A 176 -19.89 -8.53 10.88
N LEU A 177 -19.49 -8.58 9.60
CA LEU A 177 -18.11 -8.69 9.14
C LEU A 177 -17.57 -7.35 8.66
N SER A 178 -16.26 -7.19 8.75
CA SER A 178 -15.53 -6.01 8.30
C SER A 178 -14.71 -6.32 7.06
N ALA A 179 -14.74 -5.42 6.07
CA ALA A 179 -13.80 -5.43 4.95
C ALA A 179 -13.06 -4.10 4.88
N LEU A 180 -11.72 -4.15 4.87
CA LEU A 180 -10.84 -3.01 4.69
C LEU A 180 -10.27 -3.04 3.28
N LEU A 181 -10.55 -2.00 2.50
CA LEU A 181 -10.13 -1.90 1.10
C LEU A 181 -8.93 -1.00 0.92
N GLY A 182 -8.01 -1.45 0.05
CA GLY A 182 -6.88 -0.66 -0.40
C GLY A 182 -5.82 -0.45 0.68
N SER A 183 -5.52 -1.45 1.51
CA SER A 183 -4.46 -1.35 2.54
C SER A 183 -3.07 -1.60 1.97
N GLY A 184 -2.72 -0.82 0.93
CA GLY A 184 -1.39 -0.75 0.34
C GLY A 184 -0.71 0.60 0.64
N PHE A 185 0.13 1.08 -0.28
CA PHE A 185 0.67 2.42 -0.17
C PHE A 185 -0.20 3.43 -0.93
N ASP A 186 -0.36 3.21 -2.20
CA ASP A 186 -1.28 3.84 -3.13
C ASP A 186 -2.05 2.72 -3.89
N PRO A 187 -3.30 2.48 -3.51
CA PRO A 187 -4.07 3.06 -2.38
C PRO A 187 -3.59 2.59 -1.02
N GLY A 188 -3.82 3.41 0.01
CA GLY A 188 -3.65 3.02 1.41
C GLY A 188 -2.96 4.06 2.28
N VAL A 189 -1.63 4.09 2.32
CA VAL A 189 -0.88 5.09 3.11
C VAL A 189 -1.22 6.51 2.64
N THR A 190 -1.37 6.74 1.35
CA THR A 190 -1.79 8.04 0.77
C THR A 190 -3.17 8.48 1.26
N ASN A 191 -4.11 7.52 1.41
CA ASN A 191 -5.41 7.77 2.03
C ASN A 191 -5.27 8.16 3.50
N VAL A 192 -4.47 7.40 4.26
CA VAL A 192 -4.24 7.65 5.69
C VAL A 192 -3.48 8.97 5.89
N PHE A 193 -2.51 9.30 5.04
CA PHE A 193 -1.83 10.60 5.08
C PHE A 193 -2.80 11.76 4.86
N THR A 194 -3.74 11.59 3.94
CA THR A 194 -4.78 12.60 3.69
C THR A 194 -5.71 12.75 4.89
N ALA A 195 -6.16 11.63 5.50
CA ALA A 195 -6.99 11.66 6.70
C ALA A 195 -6.24 12.25 7.91
N TRP A 196 -4.95 11.92 8.08
CA TRP A 196 -4.11 12.49 9.12
C TRP A 196 -3.91 13.99 8.94
N ALA A 197 -3.65 14.42 7.71
CA ALA A 197 -3.53 15.84 7.39
C ALA A 197 -4.84 16.59 7.69
N LEU A 198 -5.99 16.05 7.29
CA LEU A 198 -7.29 16.63 7.59
C LEU A 198 -7.51 16.74 9.11
N LYS A 199 -7.21 15.69 9.87
CA LYS A 199 -7.39 15.66 11.34
C LYS A 199 -6.53 16.70 12.06
N HIS A 200 -5.26 16.86 11.66
CA HIS A 200 -4.28 17.61 12.44
C HIS A 200 -3.90 18.97 11.83
N HIS A 201 -3.99 19.13 10.52
CA HIS A 201 -3.42 20.27 9.80
C HIS A 201 -4.42 21.11 9.02
N PHE A 202 -5.61 20.59 8.71
CA PHE A 202 -6.60 21.28 7.89
C PHE A 202 -7.98 21.25 8.52
N ASP A 203 -8.77 22.31 8.29
CA ASP A 203 -10.22 22.31 8.49
C ASP A 203 -10.92 21.85 7.21
N GLU A 204 -10.35 22.20 6.06
CA GLU A 204 -10.79 21.78 4.72
C GLU A 204 -9.58 21.51 3.84
N ILE A 205 -9.59 20.38 3.13
CA ILE A 205 -8.64 20.10 2.03
C ILE A 205 -9.26 20.50 0.71
N HIS A 206 -8.54 21.30 -0.08
CA HIS A 206 -9.02 21.78 -1.37
C HIS A 206 -8.34 21.10 -2.54
N THR A 207 -7.04 20.83 -2.47
CA THR A 207 -6.33 20.11 -3.52
C THR A 207 -5.46 18.99 -2.94
N LEU A 208 -5.35 17.93 -3.72
CA LEU A 208 -4.55 16.77 -3.40
C LEU A 208 -3.77 16.32 -4.65
N ASP A 209 -2.46 16.29 -4.57
CA ASP A 209 -1.58 15.70 -5.57
C ASP A 209 -0.84 14.53 -4.91
N ILE A 210 -1.17 13.32 -5.30
CA ILE A 210 -0.48 12.10 -4.86
C ILE A 210 0.67 11.88 -5.83
N ILE A 211 1.87 11.68 -5.31
CA ILE A 211 3.10 11.58 -6.10
C ILE A 211 3.83 10.30 -5.73
N ASP A 212 3.94 9.38 -6.69
CA ASP A 212 4.75 8.15 -6.57
C ASP A 212 6.00 8.27 -7.44
N VAL A 213 7.15 8.44 -6.79
CA VAL A 213 8.44 8.40 -7.45
C VAL A 213 9.19 7.13 -7.08
N ASN A 214 9.41 6.26 -8.08
CA ASN A 214 10.37 5.19 -7.97
C ASN A 214 11.70 5.60 -8.61
N GLY A 215 12.64 6.06 -7.79
CA GLY A 215 14.01 6.39 -8.20
C GLY A 215 14.94 5.17 -8.31
N GLY A 216 14.40 3.95 -8.22
CA GLY A 216 15.17 2.72 -8.29
C GLY A 216 15.62 2.35 -9.71
N ASN A 217 16.67 1.53 -9.76
CA ASN A 217 17.19 0.96 -10.99
C ASN A 217 17.47 -0.55 -10.79
N HIS A 218 16.75 -1.39 -11.52
CA HIS A 218 16.87 -2.85 -11.48
C HIS A 218 17.87 -3.41 -12.52
N GLY A 219 18.45 -2.58 -13.38
CA GLY A 219 19.46 -2.97 -14.38
C GLY A 219 18.92 -3.59 -15.68
N HIS A 220 17.61 -3.84 -15.81
CA HIS A 220 17.00 -4.34 -17.04
C HIS A 220 16.63 -3.20 -18.00
N ALA A 221 16.67 -3.48 -19.30
CA ALA A 221 16.23 -2.52 -20.32
C ALA A 221 14.72 -2.20 -20.20
N PHE A 222 13.91 -3.22 -19.89
CA PHE A 222 12.49 -3.10 -19.62
C PHE A 222 12.07 -4.18 -18.60
N ALA A 223 11.48 -3.77 -17.52
CA ALA A 223 10.82 -4.60 -16.50
C ALA A 223 9.83 -3.75 -15.74
N THR A 224 8.87 -4.39 -15.07
CA THR A 224 7.92 -3.74 -14.20
C THR A 224 8.22 -4.10 -12.74
N ASN A 225 7.99 -3.19 -11.80
CA ASN A 225 8.31 -3.41 -10.39
C ASN A 225 7.23 -4.23 -9.64
N PHE A 226 6.05 -4.38 -10.23
CA PHE A 226 4.99 -5.27 -9.80
C PHE A 226 4.43 -6.04 -11.01
N ASN A 227 3.29 -6.72 -10.88
CA ASN A 227 2.75 -7.57 -11.92
C ASN A 227 2.73 -6.86 -13.28
N PRO A 228 3.42 -7.38 -14.33
CA PRO A 228 3.54 -6.69 -15.62
C PRO A 228 2.21 -6.41 -16.30
N GLU A 229 1.23 -7.30 -16.13
CA GLU A 229 -0.10 -7.13 -16.70
C GLU A 229 -0.82 -5.93 -16.08
N ILE A 230 -0.86 -5.85 -14.75
CA ILE A 230 -1.51 -4.75 -14.03
C ILE A 230 -0.79 -3.43 -14.35
N ASN A 231 0.53 -3.39 -14.21
CA ASN A 231 1.31 -2.19 -14.51
C ASN A 231 1.07 -1.65 -15.94
N ILE A 232 1.12 -2.52 -16.94
CA ILE A 232 0.93 -2.09 -18.34
C ILE A 232 -0.51 -1.62 -18.56
N ARG A 233 -1.52 -2.28 -17.98
CA ARG A 233 -2.93 -1.87 -18.08
C ARG A 233 -3.14 -0.49 -17.46
N GLU A 234 -2.61 -0.22 -16.28
CA GLU A 234 -2.68 1.08 -15.60
C GLU A 234 -2.03 2.19 -16.44
N VAL A 235 -0.79 1.98 -16.86
CA VAL A 235 0.00 2.99 -17.59
C VAL A 235 -0.58 3.30 -18.97
N THR A 236 -1.30 2.36 -19.58
CA THR A 236 -1.91 2.53 -20.91
C THR A 236 -3.38 2.93 -20.86
N ALA A 237 -4.01 2.95 -19.68
CA ALA A 237 -5.39 3.37 -19.51
C ALA A 237 -5.57 4.89 -19.65
N GLU A 238 -6.78 5.32 -19.98
CA GLU A 238 -7.13 6.73 -19.94
C GLU A 238 -6.97 7.29 -18.52
N CYS A 239 -6.38 8.48 -18.43
CA CYS A 239 -6.17 9.16 -17.15
C CYS A 239 -7.47 9.84 -16.70
N ARG A 240 -7.96 9.50 -15.51
CA ARG A 240 -9.05 10.23 -14.84
C ARG A 240 -8.50 10.98 -13.64
N HIS A 241 -8.87 12.24 -13.49
CA HIS A 241 -8.56 13.06 -12.32
C HIS A 241 -9.79 13.84 -11.89
N TRP A 242 -9.83 14.25 -10.64
CA TRP A 242 -10.96 14.98 -10.09
C TRP A 242 -10.75 16.48 -10.25
N GLU A 243 -11.75 17.18 -10.79
CA GLU A 243 -11.75 18.64 -10.93
C GLU A 243 -13.17 19.18 -10.80
N ASP A 244 -13.36 20.13 -9.91
CA ASP A 244 -14.62 20.89 -9.67
C ASP A 244 -15.88 20.02 -9.56
N GLY A 245 -15.79 18.89 -8.86
CA GLY A 245 -16.93 18.03 -8.57
C GLY A 245 -17.19 16.92 -9.58
N ALA A 246 -16.28 16.68 -10.53
CA ALA A 246 -16.39 15.62 -11.53
C ALA A 246 -15.03 14.99 -11.88
N PHE A 247 -15.06 13.74 -12.33
CA PHE A 247 -13.90 13.14 -12.98
C PHE A 247 -13.77 13.65 -14.42
N VAL A 248 -12.58 14.09 -14.75
CA VAL A 248 -12.20 14.53 -16.11
C VAL A 248 -11.28 13.48 -16.71
N GLU A 249 -11.58 13.04 -17.91
CA GLU A 249 -10.78 12.07 -18.66
C GLU A 249 -9.82 12.77 -19.61
N THR A 250 -8.59 12.27 -19.68
CA THR A 250 -7.55 12.74 -20.60
C THR A 250 -6.77 11.55 -21.14
N ALA A 251 -6.08 11.74 -22.26
CA ALA A 251 -5.24 10.70 -22.83
C ALA A 251 -4.17 10.22 -21.81
N PRO A 252 -3.78 8.94 -21.88
CA PRO A 252 -2.74 8.37 -21.01
C PRO A 252 -1.49 9.24 -21.06
N MET A 253 -0.92 9.52 -19.88
CA MET A 253 0.36 10.22 -19.71
C MET A 253 0.49 11.55 -20.49
N SER A 254 -0.64 12.16 -20.90
CA SER A 254 -0.67 13.40 -21.69
C SER A 254 -0.16 14.63 -20.93
N LYS A 255 -0.06 14.52 -19.61
CA LYS A 255 0.43 15.57 -18.73
C LYS A 255 1.61 15.07 -17.92
N HIS A 256 2.70 15.84 -17.91
CA HIS A 256 3.90 15.50 -17.16
C HIS A 256 4.66 16.75 -16.74
N GLN A 257 5.48 16.61 -15.70
CA GLN A 257 6.33 17.70 -15.20
C GLN A 257 7.50 17.13 -14.39
N PRO A 258 8.61 17.87 -14.26
CA PRO A 258 9.68 17.48 -13.33
C PRO A 258 9.24 17.66 -11.88
N PHE A 259 9.58 16.71 -11.04
CA PHE A 259 9.40 16.76 -9.60
C PHE A 259 10.71 16.48 -8.88
N THR A 260 11.09 17.35 -7.95
CA THR A 260 12.28 17.17 -7.10
C THR A 260 11.87 16.62 -5.75
N CYS A 261 12.21 15.36 -5.50
CA CYS A 261 11.99 14.70 -4.22
C CYS A 261 12.89 15.29 -3.14
N PRO A 262 12.43 15.34 -1.88
CA PRO A 262 13.24 15.77 -0.74
C PRO A 262 14.41 14.82 -0.46
N GLU A 263 15.26 15.21 0.47
CA GLU A 263 16.36 14.40 1.02
C GLU A 263 17.31 13.80 -0.03
N GLY A 264 17.43 14.48 -1.19
CA GLY A 264 18.39 14.08 -2.24
C GLY A 264 18.04 12.75 -2.93
N VAL A 265 16.77 12.33 -2.94
CA VAL A 265 16.32 11.20 -3.76
C VAL A 265 16.55 11.47 -5.23
N GLY A 266 16.27 12.71 -5.68
CA GLY A 266 16.54 13.15 -7.05
C GLY A 266 15.38 13.92 -7.67
N THR A 267 15.57 14.33 -8.93
CA THR A 267 14.54 14.94 -9.76
C THR A 267 14.12 13.96 -10.84
N TYR A 268 12.83 13.74 -10.96
CA TYR A 268 12.22 12.78 -11.87
C TYR A 268 11.10 13.43 -12.66
N GLU A 269 10.91 13.00 -13.91
CA GLU A 269 9.72 13.33 -14.66
C GLU A 269 8.56 12.49 -14.13
N ILE A 270 7.48 13.16 -13.69
CA ILE A 270 6.25 12.51 -13.23
C ILE A 270 5.14 12.74 -14.25
N TYR A 271 4.32 11.72 -14.44
CA TYR A 271 3.24 11.67 -15.41
C TYR A 271 1.91 11.53 -14.71
N ARG A 272 0.92 12.33 -15.08
CA ARG A 272 -0.41 12.22 -14.52
C ARG A 272 -1.08 10.94 -15.00
N MET A 273 -1.61 10.18 -14.06
CA MET A 273 -2.35 8.94 -14.27
C MET A 273 -3.65 8.96 -13.48
N TYR A 274 -4.46 7.94 -13.67
CA TYR A 274 -5.53 7.59 -12.74
C TYR A 274 -5.02 6.58 -11.73
N HIS A 275 -5.48 6.72 -10.49
CA HIS A 275 -5.31 5.71 -9.47
C HIS A 275 -6.55 5.68 -8.57
N GLU A 276 -6.92 4.50 -8.06
CA GLU A 276 -8.24 4.26 -7.47
C GLU A 276 -8.52 5.00 -6.17
N GLU A 277 -7.52 5.36 -5.38
CA GLU A 277 -7.73 6.10 -4.14
C GLU A 277 -8.36 7.49 -4.38
N LEU A 278 -8.20 8.05 -5.57
CA LEU A 278 -8.88 9.29 -5.92
C LEU A 278 -10.39 9.15 -5.78
N GLU A 279 -10.95 7.96 -6.14
CA GLU A 279 -12.39 7.70 -6.05
C GLU A 279 -12.90 7.74 -4.60
N SER A 280 -12.22 7.07 -3.70
CA SER A 280 -12.61 7.00 -2.29
C SER A 280 -12.35 8.33 -1.57
N LEU A 281 -11.22 8.97 -1.82
CA LEU A 281 -10.84 10.23 -1.18
C LEU A 281 -11.82 11.37 -1.50
N VAL A 282 -12.19 11.56 -2.78
CA VAL A 282 -13.15 12.63 -3.15
C VAL A 282 -14.58 12.32 -2.69
N LYS A 283 -14.91 11.03 -2.53
CA LYS A 283 -16.20 10.62 -1.96
C LYS A 283 -16.30 10.90 -0.47
N HIS A 284 -15.23 10.64 0.29
CA HIS A 284 -15.25 10.75 1.74
C HIS A 284 -14.76 12.11 2.27
N ILE A 285 -14.07 12.90 1.43
CA ILE A 285 -13.60 14.26 1.76
C ILE A 285 -14.16 15.24 0.71
N PRO A 286 -15.44 15.61 0.81
CA PRO A 286 -16.14 16.38 -0.24
C PRO A 286 -15.65 17.83 -0.40
N THR A 287 -14.75 18.33 0.44
CA THR A 287 -14.11 19.63 0.29
C THR A 287 -13.01 19.64 -0.77
N ILE A 288 -12.56 18.48 -1.24
CA ILE A 288 -11.57 18.34 -2.31
C ILE A 288 -12.17 18.80 -3.64
N LYS A 289 -11.61 19.85 -4.21
CA LYS A 289 -11.99 20.42 -5.50
C LYS A 289 -11.16 19.87 -6.66
N ARG A 290 -9.89 19.53 -6.39
CA ARG A 290 -8.97 18.91 -7.34
C ARG A 290 -8.19 17.78 -6.66
N ALA A 291 -8.15 16.61 -7.31
CA ALA A 291 -7.30 15.50 -6.90
C ALA A 291 -6.66 14.85 -8.13
N GLN A 292 -5.34 14.61 -8.06
CA GLN A 292 -4.54 14.04 -9.15
C GLN A 292 -3.55 13.03 -8.59
N PHE A 293 -3.23 12.03 -9.42
CA PHE A 293 -2.18 11.06 -9.13
C PHE A 293 -1.06 11.18 -10.18
N TRP A 294 0.18 11.07 -9.73
CA TRP A 294 1.37 11.24 -10.53
C TRP A 294 2.36 10.11 -10.24
N MET A 295 2.86 9.47 -11.30
CA MET A 295 3.87 8.43 -11.18
C MET A 295 5.09 8.72 -12.05
N SER A 296 6.27 8.36 -11.58
CA SER A 296 7.52 8.54 -12.33
C SER A 296 7.80 7.36 -13.25
N PHE A 297 8.28 7.68 -14.45
CA PHE A 297 8.76 6.67 -15.40
C PHE A 297 10.09 7.09 -16.02
N SER A 298 10.98 6.12 -16.23
CA SER A 298 12.21 6.41 -16.97
C SER A 298 11.95 6.56 -18.48
N PRO A 299 12.68 7.43 -19.19
CA PRO A 299 12.56 7.55 -20.65
C PRO A 299 12.75 6.21 -21.37
N ASN A 300 13.60 5.34 -20.82
CA ASN A 300 13.84 4.01 -21.37
C ASN A 300 12.60 3.09 -21.24
N TYR A 301 11.94 3.11 -20.09
CA TYR A 301 10.68 2.38 -19.88
C TYR A 301 9.62 2.82 -20.89
N LEU A 302 9.38 4.14 -21.00
CA LEU A 302 8.35 4.70 -21.87
C LEU A 302 8.61 4.38 -23.34
N LYS A 303 9.87 4.45 -23.79
CA LYS A 303 10.23 4.10 -25.15
C LYS A 303 9.94 2.63 -25.50
N HIS A 304 10.22 1.70 -24.58
CA HIS A 304 9.90 0.30 -24.80
C HIS A 304 8.38 0.07 -24.76
N LEU A 305 7.67 0.69 -23.83
CA LEU A 305 6.21 0.59 -23.74
C LEU A 305 5.54 1.09 -25.02
N GLU A 306 5.97 2.24 -25.58
CA GLU A 306 5.48 2.77 -26.84
C GLU A 306 5.64 1.78 -27.99
N VAL A 307 6.80 1.16 -28.12
CA VAL A 307 7.03 0.13 -29.15
C VAL A 307 6.11 -1.06 -28.95
N LEU A 308 5.96 -1.55 -27.72
CA LEU A 308 5.09 -2.68 -27.40
C LEU A 308 3.61 -2.38 -27.69
N GLN A 309 3.14 -1.13 -27.43
CA GLN A 309 1.81 -0.68 -27.80
C GLN A 309 1.64 -0.65 -29.32
N ASN A 310 2.58 -0.02 -30.03
CA ASN A 310 2.52 0.16 -31.48
C ASN A 310 2.50 -1.18 -32.25
N VAL A 311 3.13 -2.23 -31.73
CA VAL A 311 3.09 -3.58 -32.31
C VAL A 311 1.98 -4.47 -31.74
N GLY A 312 1.12 -3.95 -30.85
CA GLY A 312 -0.04 -4.64 -30.29
C GLY A 312 0.29 -5.67 -29.20
N MET A 313 1.48 -5.62 -28.61
CA MET A 313 1.86 -6.55 -27.52
C MET A 313 1.20 -6.26 -26.17
N THR A 314 0.59 -5.09 -26.01
CA THR A 314 -0.16 -4.72 -24.81
C THR A 314 -1.66 -5.03 -24.88
N ARG A 315 -2.13 -5.63 -25.98
CA ARG A 315 -3.54 -5.99 -26.18
C ARG A 315 -3.99 -7.07 -25.19
N ILE A 316 -5.22 -6.91 -24.68
CA ILE A 316 -5.88 -7.87 -23.79
C ILE A 316 -6.88 -8.79 -24.51
N ASP A 317 -7.23 -8.47 -25.76
CA ASP A 317 -8.06 -9.31 -26.62
C ASP A 317 -7.21 -10.40 -27.31
N PRO A 318 -7.77 -11.62 -27.54
CA PRO A 318 -7.03 -12.72 -28.11
C PRO A 318 -6.70 -12.50 -29.59
N VAL A 319 -5.55 -13.01 -30.01
CA VAL A 319 -5.13 -13.13 -31.41
C VAL A 319 -4.86 -14.60 -31.74
N THR A 320 -5.25 -15.05 -32.93
CA THR A 320 -5.01 -16.43 -33.38
C THR A 320 -3.62 -16.57 -34.00
N TYR A 321 -2.79 -17.46 -33.44
CA TYR A 321 -1.50 -17.83 -34.00
C TYR A 321 -1.40 -19.37 -34.17
N ASN A 322 -1.24 -19.85 -35.37
CA ASN A 322 -1.21 -21.29 -35.69
C ASN A 322 -2.40 -22.09 -35.09
N GLY A 323 -3.59 -21.52 -35.12
CA GLY A 323 -4.81 -22.16 -34.59
C GLY A 323 -4.96 -22.12 -33.06
N VAL A 324 -4.06 -21.45 -32.35
CA VAL A 324 -4.13 -21.23 -30.89
C VAL A 324 -4.44 -19.78 -30.64
N GLU A 325 -5.40 -19.52 -29.72
CA GLU A 325 -5.66 -18.18 -29.24
C GLU A 325 -4.64 -17.77 -28.19
N ILE A 326 -4.02 -16.60 -28.38
CA ILE A 326 -3.01 -16.03 -27.49
C ILE A 326 -3.44 -14.60 -27.16
N ILE A 327 -3.45 -14.25 -25.87
CA ILE A 327 -3.58 -12.88 -25.44
C ILE A 327 -2.18 -12.25 -25.41
N PRO A 328 -1.88 -11.25 -26.26
CA PRO A 328 -0.52 -10.70 -26.41
C PRO A 328 0.10 -10.23 -25.07
N LEU A 329 -0.68 -9.55 -24.23
CA LEU A 329 -0.21 -9.08 -22.91
C LEU A 329 0.17 -10.25 -21.98
N GLN A 330 -0.58 -11.36 -22.01
CA GLN A 330 -0.24 -12.55 -21.20
C GLN A 330 1.06 -13.21 -21.69
N PHE A 331 1.28 -13.22 -23.00
CA PHE A 331 2.54 -13.70 -23.57
C PHE A 331 3.72 -12.78 -23.21
N LEU A 332 3.53 -11.46 -23.32
CA LEU A 332 4.52 -10.46 -22.89
C LEU A 332 4.89 -10.65 -21.41
N LYS A 333 3.91 -10.80 -20.54
CA LYS A 333 4.12 -11.07 -19.11
C LYS A 333 4.97 -12.33 -18.87
N ALA A 334 4.79 -13.37 -19.68
CA ALA A 334 5.52 -14.62 -19.52
C ALA A 334 7.02 -14.52 -19.89
N VAL A 335 7.40 -13.53 -20.72
CA VAL A 335 8.80 -13.32 -21.14
C VAL A 335 9.51 -12.20 -20.38
N LEU A 336 8.77 -11.37 -19.65
CA LEU A 336 9.35 -10.31 -18.84
C LEU A 336 9.98 -10.87 -17.56
N PRO A 337 10.99 -10.17 -16.99
CA PRO A 337 11.52 -10.50 -15.66
C PRO A 337 10.41 -10.56 -14.61
N ASN A 338 10.48 -11.54 -13.72
CA ASN A 338 9.54 -11.63 -12.60
C ASN A 338 9.85 -10.52 -11.59
N PRO A 339 8.90 -9.64 -11.25
CA PRO A 339 9.11 -8.55 -10.29
C PRO A 339 9.61 -8.99 -8.91
N GLY A 340 9.23 -10.20 -8.47
CA GLY A 340 9.69 -10.78 -7.21
C GLY A 340 11.20 -11.04 -7.16
N ASP A 341 11.85 -11.20 -8.30
CA ASP A 341 13.28 -11.50 -8.41
C ASP A 341 14.13 -10.22 -8.56
N LEU A 342 13.52 -9.06 -8.83
CA LEU A 342 14.22 -7.80 -9.07
C LEU A 342 14.93 -7.26 -7.81
N GLY A 343 14.49 -7.64 -6.62
CA GLY A 343 15.05 -7.14 -5.37
C GLY A 343 16.57 -7.32 -5.23
N VAL A 344 17.11 -8.37 -5.83
CA VAL A 344 18.56 -8.68 -5.80
C VAL A 344 19.40 -7.59 -6.48
N THR A 345 18.88 -6.96 -7.52
CA THR A 345 19.63 -6.01 -8.37
C THR A 345 19.13 -4.57 -8.22
N THR A 346 17.94 -4.37 -7.71
CA THR A 346 17.35 -3.02 -7.60
C THR A 346 18.06 -2.20 -6.54
N LYS A 347 18.45 -1.00 -6.91
CA LYS A 347 19.11 0.00 -6.04
C LYS A 347 18.44 1.34 -6.18
N GLY A 348 18.59 2.17 -5.14
CA GLY A 348 18.00 3.50 -5.09
C GLY A 348 16.82 3.57 -4.14
N ARG A 349 16.07 4.66 -4.22
CA ARG A 349 15.02 4.97 -3.25
C ARG A 349 13.71 5.34 -3.93
N THR A 350 12.59 4.99 -3.30
CA THR A 350 11.27 5.54 -3.64
C THR A 350 11.01 6.79 -2.81
N CYS A 351 10.14 7.66 -3.31
CA CYS A 351 9.57 8.77 -2.55
C CYS A 351 8.10 8.89 -2.92
N ILE A 352 7.23 8.51 -2.00
CA ILE A 352 5.78 8.48 -2.24
C ILE A 352 5.07 9.34 -1.19
N GLY A 353 4.14 10.18 -1.62
CA GLY A 353 3.44 11.05 -0.69
C GLY A 353 2.46 12.02 -1.33
N ASN A 354 1.91 12.90 -0.49
CA ASN A 354 0.81 13.78 -0.86
C ASN A 354 1.19 15.25 -0.68
N VAL A 355 1.05 16.04 -1.74
CA VAL A 355 1.01 17.49 -1.64
C VAL A 355 -0.45 17.91 -1.44
N ILE A 356 -0.72 18.55 -0.32
CA ILE A 356 -2.07 18.88 0.13
C ILE A 356 -2.17 20.38 0.35
N THR A 357 -3.19 21.02 -0.24
CA THR A 357 -3.52 22.41 0.05
C THR A 357 -4.94 22.54 0.58
N GLY A 358 -5.16 23.53 1.40
CA GLY A 358 -6.47 23.79 1.99
C GLY A 358 -6.46 24.97 2.95
N VAL A 359 -7.29 24.91 3.98
CA VAL A 359 -7.47 25.97 4.97
C VAL A 359 -7.34 25.44 6.39
N LYS A 360 -6.67 26.20 7.25
CA LYS A 360 -6.63 25.99 8.71
C LYS A 360 -6.87 27.33 9.41
N ASP A 361 -7.84 27.39 10.31
CA ASP A 361 -8.22 28.62 11.04
C ASP A 361 -8.46 29.81 10.10
N GLY A 362 -9.13 29.56 8.96
CA GLY A 362 -9.42 30.56 7.94
C GLY A 362 -8.22 31.04 7.12
N LYS A 363 -7.05 30.39 7.23
CA LYS A 363 -5.83 30.75 6.50
C LYS A 363 -5.43 29.65 5.52
N PRO A 364 -4.96 30.01 4.31
CA PRO A 364 -4.38 29.05 3.38
C PRO A 364 -3.20 28.29 4.04
N LYS A 365 -3.16 27.00 3.81
CA LYS A 365 -2.09 26.11 4.28
C LYS A 365 -1.75 25.10 3.19
N ALA A 366 -0.48 24.72 3.13
CA ALA A 366 0.01 23.68 2.24
C ALA A 366 1.06 22.83 2.95
N ILE A 367 1.01 21.53 2.75
CA ILE A 367 2.02 20.57 3.25
C ILE A 367 2.36 19.56 2.18
N TYR A 368 3.57 18.99 2.28
CA TYR A 368 3.94 17.74 1.62
C TYR A 368 4.24 16.71 2.68
N ILE A 369 3.46 15.62 2.72
CA ILE A 369 3.65 14.47 3.60
C ILE A 369 4.13 13.29 2.76
N TYR A 370 5.24 12.62 3.16
CA TYR A 370 5.90 11.63 2.33
C TYR A 370 6.64 10.56 3.12
N ASN A 371 6.88 9.44 2.44
CA ASN A 371 7.81 8.39 2.87
C ASN A 371 8.94 8.27 1.84
N ILE A 372 10.12 7.97 2.33
CA ILE A 372 11.27 7.55 1.49
C ILE A 372 11.63 6.13 1.90
N CYS A 373 11.73 5.23 0.91
CA CYS A 373 12.03 3.82 1.13
C CYS A 373 13.21 3.37 0.26
N ASP A 374 14.18 2.67 0.86
CA ASP A 374 15.41 2.23 0.19
C ASP A 374 15.29 0.77 -0.27
N HIS A 375 15.51 0.50 -1.57
CA HIS A 375 15.39 -0.84 -2.15
C HIS A 375 16.35 -1.86 -1.52
N GLU A 376 17.60 -1.47 -1.24
CA GLU A 376 18.61 -2.36 -0.71
C GLU A 376 18.36 -2.69 0.76
N GLU A 377 17.77 -1.75 1.52
CA GLU A 377 17.34 -1.99 2.92
C GLU A 377 16.16 -2.94 2.99
N CYS A 378 15.14 -2.73 2.15
CA CYS A 378 14.00 -3.64 2.04
C CYS A 378 14.44 -5.05 1.67
N PHE A 379 15.35 -5.18 0.71
CA PHE A 379 15.88 -6.48 0.31
C PHE A 379 16.66 -7.15 1.46
N ARG A 380 17.43 -6.39 2.20
CA ARG A 380 18.17 -6.91 3.36
C ARG A 380 17.22 -7.44 4.44
N GLU A 381 16.11 -6.75 4.69
CA GLU A 381 15.16 -7.13 5.73
C GLU A 381 14.28 -8.33 5.31
N VAL A 382 13.61 -8.25 4.16
CA VAL A 382 12.58 -9.22 3.76
C VAL A 382 12.83 -9.93 2.43
N GLY A 383 13.95 -9.63 1.73
CA GLY A 383 14.29 -10.22 0.45
C GLY A 383 13.45 -9.72 -0.73
N SER A 384 12.81 -8.57 -0.58
CA SER A 384 11.97 -7.94 -1.61
C SER A 384 12.39 -6.50 -1.85
N GLN A 385 12.11 -5.95 -3.03
CA GLN A 385 12.38 -4.56 -3.38
C GLN A 385 11.34 -3.61 -2.77
N ALA A 386 11.65 -2.29 -2.75
CA ALA A 386 10.84 -1.28 -2.07
C ALA A 386 9.36 -1.23 -2.54
N ILE A 387 9.05 -1.42 -3.82
CA ILE A 387 7.67 -1.35 -4.31
C ILE A 387 6.78 -2.46 -3.69
N SER A 388 7.31 -3.69 -3.58
CA SER A 388 6.60 -4.74 -2.85
C SER A 388 6.55 -4.48 -1.34
N TYR A 389 7.58 -3.82 -0.80
CA TYR A 389 7.69 -3.48 0.61
C TYR A 389 6.71 -2.39 1.02
N THR A 390 6.63 -1.30 0.25
CA THR A 390 5.71 -0.19 0.50
C THR A 390 4.25 -0.61 0.45
N THR A 391 3.90 -1.63 -0.35
CA THR A 391 2.55 -2.21 -0.37
C THR A 391 2.33 -3.23 0.76
N GLY A 392 3.32 -4.09 1.03
CA GLY A 392 3.14 -5.21 1.96
C GLY A 392 3.18 -4.81 3.44
N VAL A 393 3.94 -3.77 3.81
CA VAL A 393 3.97 -3.26 5.18
C VAL A 393 2.61 -2.67 5.60
N PRO A 394 1.97 -1.79 4.84
CA PRO A 394 0.65 -1.28 5.17
C PRO A 394 -0.43 -2.36 5.22
N ALA A 395 -0.36 -3.39 4.36
CA ALA A 395 -1.27 -4.52 4.42
C ALA A 395 -1.17 -5.27 5.76
N MET A 396 0.05 -5.46 6.27
CA MET A 396 0.26 -6.04 7.61
C MET A 396 -0.25 -5.10 8.70
N ILE A 397 -0.02 -3.78 8.60
CA ILE A 397 -0.50 -2.81 9.60
C ILE A 397 -2.03 -2.76 9.61
N GLY A 398 -2.69 -2.69 8.45
CA GLY A 398 -4.16 -2.75 8.36
C GLY A 398 -4.72 -4.02 9.00
N ALA A 399 -4.11 -5.18 8.71
CA ALA A 399 -4.48 -6.43 9.35
C ALA A 399 -4.28 -6.39 10.88
N LYS A 400 -3.19 -5.78 11.36
CA LYS A 400 -2.93 -5.56 12.79
C LYS A 400 -4.04 -4.68 13.42
N GLN A 401 -4.41 -3.57 12.80
CA GLN A 401 -5.45 -2.67 13.29
C GLN A 401 -6.83 -3.36 13.33
N MET A 402 -7.15 -4.17 12.32
CA MET A 402 -8.39 -4.97 12.31
C MET A 402 -8.41 -6.02 13.42
N LEU A 403 -7.31 -6.75 13.60
CA LEU A 403 -7.19 -7.80 14.63
C LEU A 403 -7.16 -7.22 16.05
N ALA A 404 -6.64 -6.02 16.24
CA ALA A 404 -6.71 -5.29 17.51
C ALA A 404 -8.13 -4.78 17.81
N GLY A 405 -8.97 -4.64 16.81
CA GLY A 405 -10.33 -4.12 16.92
C GLY A 405 -10.45 -2.61 16.67
N ASP A 406 -9.33 -1.91 16.50
CA ASP A 406 -9.32 -0.44 16.32
C ASP A 406 -9.96 -0.04 14.97
N TRP A 407 -9.71 -0.84 13.93
CA TRP A 407 -10.26 -0.63 12.58
C TRP A 407 -11.29 -1.70 12.19
N LYS A 408 -11.98 -2.26 13.17
CA LYS A 408 -13.00 -3.29 12.94
C LYS A 408 -14.40 -2.73 13.17
N LYS A 409 -15.18 -2.61 12.10
CA LYS A 409 -16.61 -2.27 12.14
C LYS A 409 -17.33 -2.94 10.96
N PRO A 410 -18.57 -3.45 11.13
CA PRO A 410 -19.29 -4.13 10.05
C PRO A 410 -19.42 -3.24 8.81
N GLY A 411 -19.28 -3.84 7.63
CA GLY A 411 -19.40 -3.16 6.34
C GLY A 411 -18.09 -3.11 5.57
N ILE A 412 -18.08 -2.30 4.51
CA ILE A 412 -16.93 -2.06 3.61
C ILE A 412 -16.37 -0.67 3.91
N TRP A 413 -15.05 -0.59 4.13
CA TRP A 413 -14.38 0.63 4.54
C TRP A 413 -13.09 0.85 3.78
N ASN A 414 -12.89 2.07 3.27
CA ASN A 414 -11.60 2.51 2.76
C ASN A 414 -10.75 3.07 3.91
N MET A 415 -9.46 3.16 3.69
CA MET A 415 -8.45 3.48 4.69
C MET A 415 -8.66 4.84 5.37
N GLU A 416 -9.06 5.89 4.62
CA GLU A 416 -9.29 7.25 5.11
C GLU A 416 -10.51 7.39 6.02
N GLN A 417 -11.36 6.37 6.13
CA GLN A 417 -12.56 6.38 6.96
C GLN A 417 -12.30 5.92 8.42
N HIS A 418 -11.05 5.61 8.74
CA HIS A 418 -10.61 5.21 10.06
C HIS A 418 -9.76 6.30 10.73
N ASP A 419 -9.57 6.20 12.07
CA ASP A 419 -8.62 7.07 12.75
C ASP A 419 -7.19 6.79 12.29
N PRO A 420 -6.47 7.77 11.73
CA PRO A 420 -5.17 7.56 11.12
C PRO A 420 -4.01 7.40 12.11
N ASP A 421 -4.15 7.88 13.37
CA ASP A 421 -3.01 8.11 14.25
C ASP A 421 -2.25 6.83 14.61
N SER A 422 -2.97 5.76 14.93
CA SER A 422 -2.34 4.47 15.25
C SER A 422 -1.63 3.87 14.04
N PHE A 423 -2.21 4.01 12.86
CA PHE A 423 -1.62 3.49 11.63
C PHE A 423 -0.34 4.23 11.24
N VAL A 424 -0.31 5.57 11.28
CA VAL A 424 0.89 6.35 10.97
C VAL A 424 2.00 6.15 12.01
N ALA A 425 1.63 5.88 13.27
CA ALA A 425 2.61 5.48 14.29
C ALA A 425 3.24 4.13 13.96
N ASP A 426 2.42 3.16 13.54
CA ASP A 426 2.87 1.82 13.14
C ASP A 426 3.76 1.84 11.88
N LEU A 427 3.54 2.75 10.93
CA LEU A 427 4.44 2.93 9.79
C LEU A 427 5.89 3.15 10.24
N ASN A 428 6.10 4.03 11.21
CA ASN A 428 7.44 4.31 11.77
C ASN A 428 8.07 3.08 12.44
N VAL A 429 7.25 2.28 13.13
CA VAL A 429 7.72 1.08 13.85
C VAL A 429 8.06 -0.06 12.87
N HIS A 430 7.31 -0.17 11.78
CA HIS A 430 7.38 -1.32 10.89
C HIS A 430 8.17 -1.08 9.59
N GLY A 431 8.95 0.02 9.52
CA GLY A 431 9.96 0.23 8.47
C GLY A 431 9.54 1.15 7.32
N LEU A 432 8.45 1.91 7.49
CA LEU A 432 8.05 2.97 6.57
C LEU A 432 7.99 4.33 7.29
N PRO A 433 9.12 4.85 7.77
CA PRO A 433 9.14 6.16 8.41
C PRO A 433 8.66 7.23 7.45
N TRP A 434 7.87 8.16 7.96
CA TRP A 434 7.30 9.24 7.17
C TRP A 434 7.61 10.60 7.79
N GLN A 435 7.53 11.63 6.97
CA GLN A 435 7.77 13.01 7.35
C GLN A 435 6.76 13.94 6.67
N PHE A 436 6.63 15.15 7.17
CA PHE A 436 5.95 16.21 6.44
C PHE A 436 6.71 17.52 6.55
N ILE A 437 6.54 18.37 5.54
CA ILE A 437 7.07 19.72 5.48
C ILE A 437 5.94 20.70 5.16
N GLU A 438 5.94 21.86 5.77
CA GLU A 438 5.07 22.94 5.35
C GLU A 438 5.65 23.60 4.08
N LEU A 439 4.78 23.83 3.12
CA LEU A 439 5.14 24.45 1.84
C LEU A 439 4.83 25.94 1.86
N THR A 440 5.68 26.73 1.21
CA THR A 440 5.33 28.13 0.91
C THR A 440 4.26 28.19 -0.19
N PRO A 441 3.52 29.33 -0.32
CA PRO A 441 2.56 29.51 -1.41
C PRO A 441 3.18 29.29 -2.80
N GLU A 442 4.44 29.73 -3.00
CA GLU A 442 5.17 29.55 -4.26
C GLU A 442 5.45 28.08 -4.54
N GLN A 443 5.93 27.34 -3.54
CA GLN A 443 6.17 25.90 -3.67
C GLN A 443 4.87 25.12 -3.93
N ALA A 444 3.79 25.48 -3.23
CA ALA A 444 2.49 24.85 -3.47
C ALA A 444 1.94 25.19 -4.88
N ALA A 445 2.27 26.36 -5.42
CA ALA A 445 1.84 26.78 -6.76
C ALA A 445 2.54 25.98 -7.87
N GLU A 446 3.75 25.47 -7.66
CA GLU A 446 4.45 24.61 -8.62
C GLU A 446 3.65 23.36 -8.99
N PHE A 447 2.80 22.88 -8.08
CA PHE A 447 1.91 21.73 -8.30
C PHE A 447 0.54 22.10 -8.88
N GLN A 448 0.20 23.41 -8.92
CA GLN A 448 -1.09 23.88 -9.41
C GLN A 448 -1.05 24.24 -10.90
N VAL A 449 0.15 24.36 -11.47
CA VAL A 449 0.37 24.85 -12.84
C VAL A 449 0.38 23.68 -13.82
N ALA A 450 -0.69 23.02 -13.88
CA ALA A 450 -0.72 22.20 -15.04
C ALA A 450 -2.13 22.06 -15.57
#